data_a1f6758aba0584442bcc48cf8ad787f0
#
_entry.id   a1f6758aba0584442bcc48cf8ad787f0
#
_cell.length_a   1.000
_cell.length_b   1.000
_cell.length_c   1.000
_cell.angle_alpha   90.00
_cell.angle_beta   90.00
_cell.angle_gamma   90.00
#
_symmetry.space_group_name_H-M   'P 1'
#
loop_
_entity.id
_entity.type
_entity.pdbx_description
1 polymer ?
#
loop_
_entity_poly.entity_id
_entity_poly.type
_entity_poly.pdbx_seq_one_letter_code
_entity_poly.pdbx_strand_id
1 'polypeptide(L)'
;IDLSLMRTTLAPQMIHAMARNQKKAILEGRIFELGNVFIPKDLPLTEYPDERETLCVGLFGEKESFYTLKGFAETVADSLNITFTYEAAENTFLHPYQTAEIFCEGEKVGYLGKVSYEIMDELDMRVPAYVMEIDLAALKKWYGKEQIFTPLPKYAEEKRDFAFVVDKNITCAQIENGIKDCL
;
A
#
# COMPACT_ATOMS: atom_id res chain seq x y z
N ILE A 1 22.04 14.14 15.16
CA ILE A 1 22.56 13.13 14.19
C ILE A 1 21.37 12.24 13.85
N ASP A 2 20.55 12.73 12.91
CA ASP A 2 19.21 12.16 12.65
C ASP A 2 19.21 10.82 11.88
N LEU A 3 20.37 10.32 11.46
CA LEU A 3 20.52 9.08 10.70
C LEU A 3 21.54 8.09 11.36
N SER A 4 21.59 8.10 12.69
CA SER A 4 22.49 7.21 13.43
C SER A 4 21.94 5.80 13.68
N LEU A 5 20.64 5.59 13.43
CA LEU A 5 19.95 4.31 13.60
C LEU A 5 19.62 3.68 12.24
N MET A 6 19.72 2.37 12.19
CA MET A 6 19.26 1.63 11.01
C MET A 6 17.72 1.69 10.94
N ARG A 7 17.20 1.93 9.74
CA ARG A 7 15.78 2.10 9.51
C ARG A 7 15.03 0.76 9.57
N THR A 8 13.89 0.75 10.25
CA THR A 8 12.96 -0.38 10.29
C THR A 8 11.81 -0.24 9.30
N THR A 9 11.69 0.92 8.65
CA THR A 9 10.67 1.26 7.65
C THR A 9 11.22 2.36 6.73
N LEU A 10 10.76 2.43 5.49
CA LEU A 10 11.11 3.46 4.52
C LEU A 10 10.16 4.68 4.58
N ALA A 11 8.94 4.49 5.11
CA ALA A 11 7.88 5.47 5.07
C ALA A 11 8.24 6.85 5.66
N PRO A 12 8.91 6.99 6.82
CA PRO A 12 9.28 8.30 7.34
C PRO A 12 10.19 9.08 6.38
N GLN A 13 11.18 8.41 5.79
CA GLN A 13 12.09 9.06 4.83
C GLN A 13 11.36 9.46 3.54
N MET A 14 10.41 8.65 3.09
CA MET A 14 9.54 8.94 1.95
C MET A 14 8.66 10.16 2.24
N ILE A 15 8.01 10.23 3.40
CA ILE A 15 7.20 11.38 3.83
C ILE A 15 8.05 12.66 3.88
N HIS A 16 9.23 12.61 4.47
CA HIS A 16 10.17 13.73 4.47
C HIS A 16 10.61 14.13 3.06
N ALA A 17 10.79 13.18 2.14
CA ALA A 17 11.11 13.48 0.75
C ALA A 17 9.96 14.22 0.05
N MET A 18 8.71 13.79 0.26
CA MET A 18 7.52 14.49 -0.25
C MET A 18 7.41 15.91 0.33
N ALA A 19 7.59 16.08 1.64
CA ALA A 19 7.56 17.39 2.29
C ALA A 19 8.64 18.33 1.74
N ARG A 20 9.87 17.85 1.54
CA ARG A 20 10.96 18.65 0.94
C ARG A 20 10.63 19.12 -0.49
N ASN A 21 9.97 18.28 -1.28
CA ASN A 21 9.52 18.68 -2.62
C ASN A 21 8.45 19.77 -2.55
N GLN A 22 7.46 19.62 -1.66
CA GLN A 22 6.41 20.62 -1.47
C GLN A 22 6.97 21.97 -1.00
N LYS A 23 7.98 21.97 -0.12
CA LYS A 23 8.70 23.21 0.29
C LYS A 23 9.41 23.91 -0.86
N LYS A 24 9.78 23.16 -1.91
CA LYS A 24 10.33 23.71 -3.17
C LYS A 24 9.26 24.07 -4.20
N ALA A 25 7.98 24.17 -3.77
CA ALA A 25 6.83 24.44 -4.62
C ALA A 25 6.54 23.40 -5.70
N ILE A 26 7.04 22.17 -5.54
CA ILE A 26 6.62 21.02 -6.33
C ILE A 26 5.41 20.41 -5.61
N LEU A 27 4.20 20.69 -6.12
CA LEU A 27 2.95 20.37 -5.43
C LEU A 27 2.27 19.10 -5.95
N GLU A 28 2.89 18.39 -6.87
CA GLU A 28 2.44 17.08 -7.33
C GLU A 28 3.65 16.20 -7.63
N GLY A 29 3.52 14.92 -7.36
CA GLY A 29 4.58 13.97 -7.65
C GLY A 29 4.28 12.56 -7.18
N ARG A 30 4.96 11.63 -7.83
CA ARG A 30 4.93 10.20 -7.56
C ARG A 30 6.37 9.72 -7.49
N ILE A 31 6.75 9.19 -6.36
CA ILE A 31 8.12 8.75 -6.08
C ILE A 31 8.10 7.36 -5.46
N PHE A 32 9.15 6.61 -5.68
CA PHE A 32 9.30 5.30 -5.05
C PHE A 32 10.75 5.06 -4.62
N GLU A 33 10.91 4.16 -3.69
CA GLU A 33 12.21 3.67 -3.23
C GLU A 33 12.14 2.15 -3.09
N LEU A 34 13.15 1.46 -3.62
CA LEU A 34 13.47 0.07 -3.29
C LEU A 34 14.66 0.08 -2.38
N GLY A 35 14.53 -0.50 -1.20
CA GLY A 35 15.60 -0.46 -0.23
C GLY A 35 15.40 -1.46 0.89
N ASN A 36 16.47 -1.71 1.64
CA ASN A 36 16.44 -2.62 2.76
C ASN A 36 16.02 -1.90 4.05
N VAL A 37 15.21 -2.58 4.84
CA VAL A 37 14.89 -2.27 6.23
C VAL A 37 15.52 -3.33 7.13
N PHE A 38 15.77 -2.98 8.39
CA PHE A 38 16.54 -3.80 9.32
C PHE A 38 15.71 -4.00 10.58
N ILE A 39 15.11 -5.18 10.72
CA ILE A 39 14.23 -5.51 11.84
C ILE A 39 15.04 -6.20 12.94
N PRO A 40 15.17 -5.59 14.12
CA PRO A 40 15.86 -6.22 15.24
C PRO A 40 15.10 -7.45 15.70
N LYS A 41 15.77 -8.56 15.94
CA LYS A 41 15.17 -9.75 16.52
C LYS A 41 15.08 -9.64 18.05
N ASP A 42 16.10 -9.06 18.66
CA ASP A 42 16.20 -8.84 20.12
C ASP A 42 16.72 -7.43 20.45
N LEU A 43 16.35 -6.91 21.61
CA LEU A 43 16.90 -5.68 22.18
C LEU A 43 17.39 -5.95 23.60
N PRO A 44 18.69 -5.71 23.96
CA PRO A 44 19.77 -5.24 23.08
C PRO A 44 20.13 -6.27 22.00
N LEU A 45 20.65 -5.80 20.87
CA LEU A 45 21.00 -6.67 19.74
C LEU A 45 22.02 -7.72 20.16
N THR A 46 21.67 -9.00 20.02
CA THR A 46 22.55 -10.15 20.25
C THR A 46 23.02 -10.80 18.95
N GLU A 47 22.31 -10.54 17.85
CA GLU A 47 22.60 -11.02 16.51
C GLU A 47 22.27 -9.96 15.45
N TYR A 48 22.63 -10.22 14.19
CA TYR A 48 22.30 -9.33 13.08
C TYR A 48 20.79 -9.21 12.90
N PRO A 49 20.29 -7.99 12.59
CA PRO A 49 18.88 -7.78 12.31
C PRO A 49 18.44 -8.56 11.06
N ASP A 50 17.15 -8.85 10.97
CA ASP A 50 16.53 -9.38 9.76
C ASP A 50 16.49 -8.27 8.71
N GLU A 51 17.17 -8.49 7.58
CA GLU A 51 17.28 -7.54 6.48
C GLU A 51 16.22 -7.87 5.42
N ARG A 52 15.30 -6.93 5.16
CA ARG A 52 14.18 -7.13 4.24
C ARG A 52 14.18 -6.09 3.14
N GLU A 53 14.12 -6.57 1.90
CA GLU A 53 13.91 -5.73 0.75
C GLU A 53 12.46 -5.25 0.71
N THR A 54 12.28 -3.95 0.65
CA THR A 54 10.99 -3.28 0.81
C THR A 54 10.79 -2.26 -0.31
N LEU A 55 9.57 -2.24 -0.88
CA LEU A 55 9.12 -1.19 -1.79
C LEU A 55 8.33 -0.15 -1.01
N CYS A 56 8.74 1.10 -1.10
CA CYS A 56 7.97 2.23 -0.60
C CYS A 56 7.55 3.14 -1.77
N VAL A 57 6.28 3.52 -1.82
CA VAL A 57 5.73 4.45 -2.81
C VAL A 57 5.11 5.63 -2.10
N GLY A 58 5.44 6.84 -2.56
CA GLY A 58 4.86 8.08 -2.08
C GLY A 58 4.17 8.86 -3.21
N LEU A 59 2.95 9.30 -2.97
CA LEU A 59 2.17 10.15 -3.85
C LEU A 59 1.83 11.46 -3.14
N PHE A 60 1.89 12.58 -3.81
CA PHE A 60 1.41 13.84 -3.26
C PHE A 60 0.83 14.75 -4.34
N GLY A 61 -0.24 15.45 -4.00
CA GLY A 61 -0.96 16.36 -4.91
C GLY A 61 -2.46 16.32 -4.72
N GLU A 62 -3.14 17.37 -5.18
CA GLU A 62 -4.61 17.51 -5.06
C GLU A 62 -5.41 16.45 -5.84
N LYS A 63 -4.81 15.89 -6.89
CA LYS A 63 -5.44 14.87 -7.74
C LYS A 63 -5.18 13.44 -7.25
N GLU A 64 -4.26 13.29 -6.31
CA GLU A 64 -3.93 11.98 -5.76
C GLU A 64 -4.96 11.57 -4.69
N SER A 65 -5.15 10.27 -4.55
CA SER A 65 -6.12 9.71 -3.61
C SER A 65 -5.63 8.40 -3.03
N PHE A 66 -6.28 7.93 -1.98
CA PHE A 66 -6.10 6.59 -1.45
C PHE A 66 -6.29 5.52 -2.54
N TYR A 67 -7.28 5.70 -3.41
CA TYR A 67 -7.55 4.75 -4.49
C TYR A 67 -6.50 4.78 -5.60
N THR A 68 -5.87 5.95 -5.84
CA THR A 68 -4.72 6.04 -6.76
C THR A 68 -3.56 5.19 -6.23
N LEU A 69 -3.25 5.32 -4.94
CA LEU A 69 -2.20 4.53 -4.30
C LEU A 69 -2.53 3.03 -4.29
N LYS A 70 -3.78 2.68 -3.97
CA LYS A 70 -4.27 1.29 -4.03
C LYS A 70 -4.11 0.69 -5.44
N GLY A 71 -4.42 1.46 -6.49
CA GLY A 71 -4.20 1.04 -7.87
C GLY A 71 -2.73 0.72 -8.20
N PHE A 72 -1.77 1.43 -7.59
CA PHE A 72 -0.36 1.06 -7.70
C PHE A 72 -0.05 -0.27 -7.01
N ALA A 73 -0.62 -0.52 -5.82
CA ALA A 73 -0.49 -1.82 -5.16
C ALA A 73 -1.03 -2.95 -6.04
N GLU A 74 -2.21 -2.75 -6.63
CA GLU A 74 -2.83 -3.71 -7.55
C GLU A 74 -1.97 -3.94 -8.80
N THR A 75 -1.37 -2.88 -9.36
CA THR A 75 -0.43 -3.01 -10.49
C THR A 75 0.80 -3.86 -10.13
N VAL A 76 1.33 -3.71 -8.91
CA VAL A 76 2.42 -4.56 -8.41
C VAL A 76 1.95 -6.02 -8.31
N ALA A 77 0.77 -6.25 -7.74
CA ALA A 77 0.20 -7.59 -7.60
C ALA A 77 -0.01 -8.27 -8.97
N ASP A 78 -0.60 -7.55 -9.92
CA ASP A 78 -0.82 -8.03 -11.30
C ASP A 78 0.50 -8.39 -11.99
N SER A 79 1.53 -7.55 -11.83
CA SER A 79 2.85 -7.79 -12.40
C SER A 79 3.51 -9.07 -11.88
N LEU A 80 3.18 -9.47 -10.66
CA LEU A 80 3.67 -10.67 -10.00
C LEU A 80 2.71 -11.87 -10.15
N ASN A 81 1.57 -11.69 -10.79
CA ASN A 81 0.49 -12.68 -10.92
C ASN A 81 0.00 -13.19 -9.55
N ILE A 82 -0.20 -12.27 -8.61
CA ILE A 82 -0.74 -12.50 -7.27
C ILE A 82 -1.94 -11.57 -7.03
N THR A 83 -2.70 -11.84 -5.98
CA THR A 83 -3.85 -11.00 -5.58
C THR A 83 -3.65 -10.45 -4.19
N PHE A 84 -3.85 -9.13 -4.02
CA PHE A 84 -3.88 -8.50 -2.72
C PHE A 84 -5.31 -8.39 -2.19
N THR A 85 -5.45 -8.58 -0.89
CA THR A 85 -6.65 -8.21 -0.13
C THR A 85 -6.30 -7.10 0.85
N TYR A 86 -7.30 -6.33 1.27
CA TYR A 86 -7.11 -5.13 2.07
C TYR A 86 -8.04 -5.16 3.27
N GLU A 87 -7.49 -4.84 4.44
CA GLU A 87 -8.25 -4.69 5.68
C GLU A 87 -8.03 -3.30 6.25
N ALA A 88 -9.10 -2.69 6.77
CA ALA A 88 -8.99 -1.40 7.45
C ALA A 88 -8.06 -1.53 8.66
N ALA A 89 -7.16 -0.57 8.84
CA ALA A 89 -6.15 -0.62 9.87
C ALA A 89 -5.90 0.75 10.50
N GLU A 90 -5.30 0.74 11.67
CA GLU A 90 -4.80 1.94 12.34
C GLU A 90 -3.27 1.98 12.26
N ASN A 91 -2.73 3.15 11.98
CA ASN A 91 -1.30 3.38 11.95
C ASN A 91 -1.02 4.79 12.51
N THR A 92 0.01 4.91 13.34
CA THR A 92 0.31 6.13 14.11
C THR A 92 0.63 7.36 13.25
N PHE A 93 1.09 7.16 12.03
CA PHE A 93 1.45 8.28 11.12
C PHE A 93 0.52 8.37 9.90
N LEU A 94 -0.52 7.54 9.83
CA LEU A 94 -1.51 7.56 8.77
C LEU A 94 -2.88 8.00 9.27
N HIS A 95 -3.71 8.43 8.34
CA HIS A 95 -5.06 8.89 8.62
C HIS A 95 -5.97 7.72 9.04
N PRO A 96 -6.70 7.80 10.18
CA PRO A 96 -7.43 6.66 10.75
C PRO A 96 -8.50 6.05 9.84
N TYR A 97 -9.08 6.84 8.93
CA TYR A 97 -10.12 6.37 8.01
C TYR A 97 -9.65 6.16 6.57
N GLN A 98 -8.36 6.38 6.29
CA GLN A 98 -7.78 6.19 4.97
C GLN A 98 -6.47 5.41 5.11
N THR A 99 -6.53 4.29 5.82
CA THR A 99 -5.42 3.37 6.07
C THR A 99 -5.90 1.94 5.92
N ALA A 100 -5.11 1.12 5.25
CA ALA A 100 -5.36 -0.31 5.13
C ALA A 100 -4.05 -1.10 5.23
N GLU A 101 -4.15 -2.30 5.76
CA GLU A 101 -3.14 -3.34 5.63
C GLU A 101 -3.33 -4.09 4.33
N ILE A 102 -2.22 -4.55 3.75
CA ILE A 102 -2.17 -5.33 2.52
C ILE A 102 -1.83 -6.77 2.88
N PHE A 103 -2.64 -7.69 2.39
CA PHE A 103 -2.44 -9.12 2.58
C PHE A 103 -2.28 -9.83 1.23
N CYS A 104 -1.45 -10.87 1.21
CA CYS A 104 -1.33 -11.82 0.12
C CYS A 104 -1.49 -13.23 0.68
N GLU A 105 -2.46 -14.01 0.17
CA GLU A 105 -2.78 -15.36 0.66
C GLU A 105 -2.97 -15.42 2.20
N GLY A 106 -3.55 -14.38 2.79
CA GLY A 106 -3.80 -14.26 4.23
C GLY A 106 -2.60 -13.83 5.08
N GLU A 107 -1.43 -13.63 4.51
CA GLU A 107 -0.26 -13.06 5.20
C GLU A 107 -0.19 -11.54 4.95
N LYS A 108 0.05 -10.76 6.00
CA LYS A 108 0.29 -9.34 5.89
C LYS A 108 1.63 -9.09 5.21
N VAL A 109 1.60 -8.34 4.11
CA VAL A 109 2.78 -8.01 3.30
C VAL A 109 3.08 -6.51 3.25
N GLY A 110 2.19 -5.68 3.77
CA GLY A 110 2.41 -4.24 3.75
C GLY A 110 1.25 -3.45 4.31
N TYR A 111 1.30 -2.15 4.03
CA TYR A 111 0.23 -1.20 4.36
C TYR A 111 0.23 -0.04 3.37
N LEU A 112 -0.89 0.67 3.31
CA LEU A 112 -1.01 1.89 2.54
C LEU A 112 -1.98 2.86 3.23
N GLY A 113 -1.78 4.16 3.00
CA GLY A 113 -2.68 5.15 3.56
C GLY A 113 -2.31 6.59 3.23
N LYS A 114 -3.22 7.48 3.60
CA LYS A 114 -2.98 8.92 3.60
C LYS A 114 -2.12 9.27 4.81
N VAL A 115 -1.15 10.15 4.65
CA VAL A 115 -0.39 10.72 5.77
C VAL A 115 -1.35 11.48 6.69
N SER A 116 -1.21 11.33 8.00
CA SER A 116 -2.07 12.00 8.99
C SER A 116 -1.93 13.52 8.88
N TYR A 117 -2.99 14.25 9.22
CA TYR A 117 -2.94 15.72 9.22
C TYR A 117 -1.92 16.26 10.21
N GLU A 118 -1.72 15.60 11.35
CA GLU A 118 -0.73 15.98 12.36
C GLU A 118 0.69 16.00 11.78
N ILE A 119 1.07 14.94 11.07
CA ILE A 119 2.37 14.84 10.40
C ILE A 119 2.48 15.84 9.24
N MET A 120 1.39 16.03 8.49
CA MET A 120 1.37 17.01 7.40
C MET A 120 1.59 18.43 7.93
N ASP A 121 0.95 18.79 9.03
CA ASP A 121 1.09 20.11 9.68
C ASP A 121 2.50 20.28 10.27
N GLU A 122 3.05 19.25 10.95
CA GLU A 122 4.42 19.29 11.50
C GLU A 122 5.47 19.50 10.40
N LEU A 123 5.26 18.93 9.23
CA LEU A 123 6.19 19.01 8.10
C LEU A 123 5.89 20.17 7.13
N ASP A 124 4.91 21.04 7.43
CA ASP A 124 4.43 22.13 6.56
C ASP A 124 4.02 21.65 5.14
N MET A 125 3.36 20.51 5.06
CA MET A 125 2.87 19.98 3.78
C MET A 125 1.60 20.71 3.35
N ARG A 126 1.56 21.10 2.07
CA ARG A 126 0.49 21.97 1.51
C ARG A 126 -0.58 21.19 0.76
N VAL A 127 -0.24 20.02 0.27
CA VAL A 127 -1.14 19.14 -0.49
C VAL A 127 -1.17 17.75 0.13
N PRO A 128 -2.26 16.99 -0.07
CA PRO A 128 -2.39 15.63 0.44
C PRO A 128 -1.21 14.75 0.02
N ALA A 129 -0.80 13.88 0.93
CA ALA A 129 0.25 12.89 0.70
C ALA A 129 -0.22 11.49 1.12
N TYR A 130 0.23 10.50 0.37
CA TYR A 130 -0.13 9.10 0.54
C TYR A 130 1.15 8.27 0.48
N VAL A 131 1.24 7.24 1.30
CA VAL A 131 2.40 6.35 1.34
C VAL A 131 1.96 4.89 1.41
N MET A 132 2.70 4.05 0.73
CA MET A 132 2.56 2.59 0.73
C MET A 132 3.92 1.97 1.00
N GLU A 133 3.94 0.90 1.76
CA GLU A 133 5.12 0.09 1.98
C GLU A 133 4.77 -1.39 1.84
N ILE A 134 5.54 -2.14 1.05
CA ILE A 134 5.35 -3.57 0.77
C ILE A 134 6.66 -4.30 1.01
N ASP A 135 6.62 -5.34 1.83
CA ASP A 135 7.71 -6.28 2.05
C ASP A 135 7.83 -7.22 0.84
N LEU A 136 8.80 -6.94 -0.04
CA LEU A 136 9.06 -7.74 -1.22
C LEU A 136 9.66 -9.11 -0.88
N ALA A 137 10.37 -9.22 0.24
CA ALA A 137 10.91 -10.48 0.70
C ALA A 137 9.79 -11.46 1.06
N ALA A 138 8.70 -10.96 1.66
CA ALA A 138 7.50 -11.75 1.95
C ALA A 138 6.82 -12.25 0.66
N LEU A 139 6.80 -11.43 -0.42
CA LEU A 139 6.18 -11.79 -1.68
C LEU A 139 6.93 -12.89 -2.46
N LYS A 140 8.21 -13.13 -2.17
CA LYS A 140 9.01 -14.16 -2.87
C LYS A 140 8.41 -15.57 -2.80
N LYS A 141 7.57 -15.84 -1.81
CA LYS A 141 6.87 -17.14 -1.66
C LYS A 141 5.86 -17.41 -2.77
N TRP A 142 5.28 -16.34 -3.34
CA TRP A 142 4.19 -16.43 -4.32
C TRP A 142 4.62 -15.98 -5.71
N TYR A 143 5.80 -15.39 -5.82
CA TYR A 143 6.39 -14.97 -7.07
C TYR A 143 6.71 -16.17 -7.97
N GLY A 144 6.43 -16.02 -9.28
CA GLY A 144 6.79 -17.03 -10.29
C GLY A 144 5.76 -18.13 -10.51
N LYS A 145 4.53 -17.98 -10.02
CA LYS A 145 3.42 -18.85 -10.46
C LYS A 145 3.26 -18.70 -11.97
N GLU A 146 3.24 -19.85 -12.69
CA GLU A 146 3.05 -19.84 -14.15
C GLU A 146 1.74 -19.15 -14.53
N GLN A 147 1.81 -18.27 -15.50
CA GLN A 147 0.60 -17.71 -16.10
C GLN A 147 -0.13 -18.82 -16.89
N ILE A 148 -1.29 -19.20 -16.41
CA ILE A 148 -2.14 -20.16 -17.10
C ILE A 148 -2.89 -19.40 -18.20
N PHE A 149 -2.72 -19.82 -19.44
CA PHE A 149 -3.48 -19.26 -20.56
C PHE A 149 -4.98 -19.53 -20.37
N THR A 150 -5.75 -18.45 -20.29
CA THR A 150 -7.21 -18.54 -20.28
C THR A 150 -7.72 -18.26 -21.70
N PRO A 151 -8.41 -19.23 -22.34
CA PRO A 151 -8.97 -19.01 -23.66
C PRO A 151 -9.95 -17.84 -23.67
N LEU A 152 -9.99 -17.10 -24.77
CA LEU A 152 -10.99 -16.05 -24.94
C LEU A 152 -12.41 -16.66 -24.87
N PRO A 153 -13.36 -15.99 -24.19
CA PRO A 153 -14.73 -16.46 -24.11
C PRO A 153 -15.36 -16.53 -25.52
N LYS A 154 -16.09 -17.62 -25.77
CA LYS A 154 -16.76 -17.83 -27.09
C LYS A 154 -17.97 -16.92 -27.30
N TYR A 155 -18.52 -16.38 -26.22
CA TYR A 155 -19.72 -15.54 -26.25
C TYR A 155 -19.35 -14.11 -25.88
N ALA A 156 -20.13 -13.16 -26.40
CA ALA A 156 -19.96 -11.75 -26.04
C ALA A 156 -20.26 -11.52 -24.54
N GLU A 157 -19.49 -10.62 -23.96
CA GLU A 157 -19.70 -10.18 -22.57
C GLU A 157 -21.05 -9.48 -22.45
N GLU A 158 -21.86 -9.84 -21.45
CA GLU A 158 -23.09 -9.17 -21.12
C GLU A 158 -22.92 -8.37 -19.83
N LYS A 159 -23.09 -7.05 -19.90
CA LYS A 159 -22.99 -6.16 -18.74
C LYS A 159 -24.34 -6.04 -18.04
N ARG A 160 -24.33 -6.14 -16.72
CA ARG A 160 -25.49 -5.95 -15.85
C ARG A 160 -25.15 -4.96 -14.75
N ASP A 161 -26.00 -3.97 -14.55
CA ASP A 161 -25.88 -3.02 -13.45
C ASP A 161 -26.86 -3.40 -12.35
N PHE A 162 -26.34 -3.47 -11.11
CA PHE A 162 -27.14 -3.74 -9.92
C PHE A 162 -27.00 -2.59 -8.92
N ALA A 163 -28.10 -2.19 -8.30
CA ALA A 163 -28.13 -1.24 -7.20
C ALA A 163 -28.53 -1.95 -5.91
N PHE A 164 -27.70 -1.84 -4.88
CA PHE A 164 -27.92 -2.44 -3.58
C PHE A 164 -28.17 -1.38 -2.50
N VAL A 165 -29.10 -1.66 -1.59
CA VAL A 165 -29.22 -0.93 -0.34
C VAL A 165 -28.74 -1.86 0.76
N VAL A 166 -27.66 -1.48 1.42
CA VAL A 166 -26.99 -2.30 2.45
C VAL A 166 -26.70 -1.48 3.70
N ASP A 167 -26.49 -2.14 4.82
CA ASP A 167 -26.06 -1.49 6.04
C ASP A 167 -24.66 -0.89 5.89
N LYS A 168 -24.37 0.20 6.62
CA LYS A 168 -23.10 0.94 6.53
C LYS A 168 -21.85 0.13 6.91
N ASN A 169 -22.02 -0.94 7.66
CA ASN A 169 -20.96 -1.86 8.10
C ASN A 169 -20.63 -2.94 7.06
N ILE A 170 -21.41 -3.05 5.97
CA ILE A 170 -21.12 -3.98 4.88
C ILE A 170 -20.13 -3.33 3.92
N THR A 171 -18.98 -3.97 3.74
CA THR A 171 -17.92 -3.48 2.85
C THR A 171 -18.20 -3.83 1.39
N CYS A 172 -17.63 -3.04 0.47
CA CYS A 172 -17.72 -3.33 -0.97
C CYS A 172 -17.16 -4.73 -1.29
N ALA A 173 -16.06 -5.13 -0.66
CA ALA A 173 -15.47 -6.45 -0.83
C ALA A 173 -16.41 -7.59 -0.42
N GLN A 174 -17.23 -7.41 0.63
CA GLN A 174 -18.24 -8.42 1.00
C GLN A 174 -19.32 -8.57 -0.06
N ILE A 175 -19.74 -7.46 -0.68
CA ILE A 175 -20.73 -7.49 -1.79
C ILE A 175 -20.11 -8.18 -3.01
N GLU A 176 -18.89 -7.80 -3.39
CA GLU A 176 -18.18 -8.40 -4.53
C GLU A 176 -17.97 -9.91 -4.35
N ASN A 177 -17.55 -10.34 -3.16
CA ASN A 177 -17.38 -11.76 -2.86
C ASN A 177 -18.72 -12.50 -2.91
N GLY A 178 -19.78 -11.94 -2.33
CA GLY A 178 -21.12 -12.53 -2.41
C GLY A 178 -21.64 -12.68 -3.85
N ILE A 179 -21.31 -11.76 -4.75
CA ILE A 179 -21.64 -11.89 -6.17
C ILE A 179 -20.80 -12.99 -6.82
N LYS A 180 -19.50 -13.05 -6.55
CA LYS A 180 -18.60 -14.07 -7.10
C LYS A 180 -18.97 -15.49 -6.65
N ASP A 181 -19.42 -15.64 -5.41
CA ASP A 181 -19.86 -16.92 -4.85
C ASP A 181 -21.18 -17.43 -5.48
N CYS A 182 -21.92 -16.55 -6.17
CA CYS A 182 -23.16 -16.91 -6.85
C CYS A 182 -22.98 -17.23 -8.36
N LEU A 183 -21.79 -17.03 -8.91
CA LEU A 183 -21.45 -17.25 -10.32
C LEU A 183 -20.73 -18.59 -10.54
#